data_1d4c14d6ef4eecf8fb3f3c7e6ca597c3
#
_entry.id   1d4c14d6ef4eecf8fb3f3c7e6ca597c3
#
_cell.length_a   1.000
_cell.length_b   1.000
_cell.length_c   1.000
_cell.angle_alpha   90.00
_cell.angle_beta   90.00
_cell.angle_gamma   90.00
#
_symmetry.space_group_name_H-M   'P 1'
#
loop_
_entity.id
_entity.type
_entity.pdbx_description
1 polymer ?
#
loop_
_entity_poly.entity_id
_entity_poly.type
_entity_poly.pdbx_seq_one_letter_code
_entity_poly.pdbx_strand_id
1 'polypeptide(L)'
;NPISTILCLKGANSSGKTNILKILAFLKYFCSESFKQDPKEPIPVDSFFFSEKDTYIYCQFQVGNYEYFYEVSLNRTKVINEKLTRKAKRETLIFHRIENKLSSNSLKSIKELFNRRFSIRDNASMIDILSQLQFSPLELVYNFFNNIFTNVKYSGLDPQLSNEYIVSEYLYNNESELKFVERALKVFEPNLEEIQIEPRDINGRTIYEPFFLFRINGEPKILAFYLMS
;
A
#
# COMPACT_ATOMS: atom_id res chain seq x y z
N ASN A 1 6.56 -20.98 -9.08
CA ASN A 1 5.89 -20.25 -10.17
C ASN A 1 6.43 -18.82 -10.18
N PRO A 2 6.74 -18.26 -11.35
CA PRO A 2 7.13 -16.86 -11.42
C PRO A 2 5.94 -16.00 -10.94
N ILE A 3 6.24 -15.02 -10.09
CA ILE A 3 5.23 -14.04 -9.65
C ILE A 3 4.96 -13.15 -10.85
N SER A 4 3.67 -12.99 -11.20
CA SER A 4 3.29 -12.02 -12.24
C SER A 4 3.57 -10.62 -11.74
N THR A 5 4.32 -9.84 -12.51
CA THR A 5 4.61 -8.43 -12.20
C THR A 5 3.50 -7.49 -12.63
N ILE A 6 2.54 -7.97 -13.43
CA ILE A 6 1.41 -7.19 -13.93
C ILE A 6 0.13 -7.98 -13.74
N LEU A 7 -0.88 -7.36 -13.14
CA LEU A 7 -2.25 -7.87 -13.04
C LEU A 7 -3.21 -6.88 -13.69
N CYS A 8 -3.92 -7.32 -14.73
CA CYS A 8 -4.96 -6.52 -15.38
C CYS A 8 -6.35 -6.96 -14.89
N LEU A 9 -7.11 -6.02 -14.33
CA LEU A 9 -8.49 -6.23 -13.89
C LEU A 9 -9.46 -5.73 -14.94
N LYS A 10 -10.18 -6.64 -15.60
CA LYS A 10 -11.21 -6.34 -16.62
C LYS A 10 -12.58 -6.80 -16.14
N GLY A 11 -13.60 -6.00 -16.41
CA GLY A 11 -14.99 -6.34 -16.06
C GLY A 11 -15.93 -5.16 -16.31
N ALA A 12 -17.24 -5.43 -16.27
CA ALA A 12 -18.29 -4.42 -16.41
C ALA A 12 -18.20 -3.33 -15.32
N ASN A 13 -18.85 -2.19 -15.55
CA ASN A 13 -19.01 -1.19 -14.50
C ASN A 13 -19.71 -1.81 -13.28
N SER A 14 -19.32 -1.36 -12.08
CA SER A 14 -19.83 -1.89 -10.80
C SER A 14 -19.50 -3.36 -10.49
N SER A 15 -18.59 -4.00 -11.24
CA SER A 15 -18.14 -5.39 -11.00
C SER A 15 -17.14 -5.55 -9.84
N GLY A 16 -16.85 -4.51 -9.09
CA GLY A 16 -15.95 -4.56 -7.93
C GLY A 16 -14.46 -4.34 -8.23
N LYS A 17 -14.06 -3.95 -9.45
CA LYS A 17 -12.65 -3.69 -9.79
C LYS A 17 -11.98 -2.70 -8.83
N THR A 18 -12.64 -1.57 -8.59
CA THR A 18 -12.15 -0.55 -7.66
C THR A 18 -12.07 -1.07 -6.22
N ASN A 19 -12.92 -2.02 -5.81
CA ASN A 19 -12.86 -2.59 -4.46
C ASN A 19 -11.57 -3.36 -4.22
N ILE A 20 -10.99 -3.99 -5.24
CA ILE A 20 -9.68 -4.65 -5.12
C ILE A 20 -8.59 -3.62 -4.83
N LEU A 21 -8.61 -2.47 -5.53
CA LEU A 21 -7.67 -1.37 -5.27
C LEU A 21 -7.88 -0.75 -3.88
N LYS A 22 -9.14 -0.61 -3.45
CA LYS A 22 -9.47 -0.15 -2.09
C LYS A 22 -8.93 -1.08 -1.00
N ILE A 23 -8.95 -2.41 -1.22
CA ILE A 23 -8.36 -3.36 -0.28
C ILE A 23 -6.85 -3.13 -0.16
N LEU A 24 -6.13 -2.91 -1.26
CA LEU A 24 -4.70 -2.62 -1.22
C LEU A 24 -4.41 -1.29 -0.50
N ALA A 25 -5.20 -0.25 -0.78
CA ALA A 25 -5.10 1.04 -0.10
C ALA A 25 -5.41 0.91 1.41
N PHE A 26 -6.41 0.10 1.76
CA PHE A 26 -6.73 -0.20 3.15
C PHE A 26 -5.59 -0.96 3.84
N LEU A 27 -5.03 -1.99 3.22
CA LEU A 27 -3.89 -2.75 3.78
C LEU A 27 -2.68 -1.84 4.02
N LYS A 28 -2.36 -0.94 3.08
CA LYS A 28 -1.33 0.08 3.31
C LYS A 28 -1.63 0.88 4.56
N TYR A 29 -2.78 1.55 4.59
CA TYR A 29 -3.19 2.36 5.74
C TYR A 29 -3.16 1.55 7.05
N PHE A 30 -3.79 0.37 7.05
CA PHE A 30 -3.96 -0.42 8.27
C PHE A 30 -2.64 -0.97 8.81
N CYS A 31 -1.74 -1.45 7.94
CA CYS A 31 -0.47 -2.05 8.34
C CYS A 31 0.67 -1.05 8.54
N SER A 32 0.52 0.23 8.16
CA SER A 32 1.61 1.22 8.27
C SER A 32 1.24 2.59 8.87
N GLU A 33 -0.05 2.87 9.06
CA GLU A 33 -0.51 4.20 9.50
C GLU A 33 -1.55 4.15 10.63
N SER A 34 -2.13 2.98 10.93
CA SER A 34 -3.25 2.84 11.86
C SER A 34 -2.90 3.19 13.30
N PHE A 35 -1.66 2.99 13.71
CA PHE A 35 -1.21 3.33 15.07
C PHE A 35 -1.11 4.84 15.30
N LYS A 36 -0.96 5.65 14.26
CA LYS A 36 -0.89 7.11 14.34
C LYS A 36 -2.25 7.76 14.59
N GLN A 37 -3.33 7.03 14.34
CA GLN A 37 -4.71 7.52 14.50
C GLN A 37 -5.11 7.60 15.98
N ASP A 38 -6.18 8.35 16.28
CA ASP A 38 -6.74 8.35 17.63
C ASP A 38 -7.20 6.94 18.02
N PRO A 39 -6.91 6.46 19.25
CA PRO A 39 -7.38 5.16 19.72
C PRO A 39 -8.91 4.96 19.68
N LYS A 40 -9.68 6.03 19.63
CA LYS A 40 -11.15 6.00 19.55
C LYS A 40 -11.68 6.13 18.14
N GLU A 41 -10.80 6.39 17.18
CA GLU A 41 -11.21 6.53 15.79
C GLU A 41 -11.64 5.19 15.20
N PRO A 42 -12.77 5.12 14.48
CA PRO A 42 -13.23 3.89 13.88
C PRO A 42 -12.27 3.42 12.78
N ILE A 43 -12.14 2.11 12.64
CA ILE A 43 -11.45 1.52 11.49
C ILE A 43 -12.27 1.84 10.22
N PRO A 44 -11.65 2.39 9.16
CA PRO A 44 -12.37 2.84 7.97
C PRO A 44 -12.74 1.67 7.03
N VAL A 45 -13.63 0.80 7.51
CA VAL A 45 -14.20 -0.30 6.74
C VAL A 45 -15.72 -0.22 6.77
N ASP A 46 -16.32 -0.47 5.63
CA ASP A 46 -17.77 -0.57 5.50
C ASP A 46 -18.14 -1.99 5.08
N SER A 47 -19.14 -2.55 5.76
CA SER A 47 -19.65 -3.86 5.39
C SER A 47 -20.48 -3.78 4.11
N PHE A 48 -20.39 -4.85 3.30
CA PHE A 48 -21.09 -4.92 2.04
C PHE A 48 -22.61 -5.01 2.26
N PHE A 49 -23.38 -4.11 1.62
CA PHE A 49 -24.86 -4.07 1.67
C PHE A 49 -25.43 -4.17 3.09
N PHE A 50 -24.91 -3.32 4.01
CA PHE A 50 -25.41 -3.27 5.40
C PHE A 50 -25.28 -4.61 6.16
N SER A 51 -24.40 -5.50 5.72
CA SER A 51 -24.11 -6.76 6.42
C SER A 51 -23.55 -6.48 7.81
N GLU A 52 -23.99 -7.22 8.82
CA GLU A 52 -23.44 -7.19 10.18
C GLU A 52 -22.17 -8.05 10.32
N LYS A 53 -21.73 -8.73 9.25
CA LYS A 53 -20.55 -9.60 9.28
C LYS A 53 -19.27 -8.76 9.32
N ASP A 54 -18.30 -9.26 10.07
CA ASP A 54 -16.95 -8.70 10.08
C ASP A 54 -16.31 -8.76 8.67
N THR A 55 -15.51 -7.77 8.37
CA THR A 55 -14.70 -7.77 7.14
C THR A 55 -13.53 -8.71 7.33
N TYR A 56 -13.37 -9.66 6.40
CA TYR A 56 -12.22 -10.57 6.37
C TYR A 56 -11.34 -10.28 5.15
N ILE A 57 -10.03 -10.14 5.38
CA ILE A 57 -9.03 -9.93 4.34
C ILE A 57 -7.94 -10.98 4.51
N TYR A 58 -7.59 -11.62 3.40
CA TYR A 58 -6.44 -12.51 3.28
C TYR A 58 -5.50 -11.97 2.22
N CYS A 59 -4.21 -11.89 2.54
CA CYS A 59 -3.16 -11.44 1.62
C CYS A 59 -1.96 -12.38 1.70
N GLN A 60 -1.53 -12.88 0.54
CA GLN A 60 -0.30 -13.65 0.39
C GLN A 60 0.70 -12.83 -0.42
N PHE A 61 1.91 -12.68 0.08
CA PHE A 61 2.93 -11.85 -0.54
C PHE A 61 4.33 -12.39 -0.26
N GLN A 62 5.30 -11.98 -1.07
CA GLN A 62 6.70 -12.35 -0.91
C GLN A 62 7.55 -11.12 -0.61
N VAL A 63 8.42 -11.26 0.39
CA VAL A 63 9.43 -10.24 0.72
C VAL A 63 10.77 -10.95 0.92
N GLY A 64 11.75 -10.59 0.08
CA GLY A 64 13.02 -11.30 0.03
C GLY A 64 12.81 -12.78 -0.31
N ASN A 65 13.38 -13.65 0.50
CA ASN A 65 13.29 -15.11 0.33
C ASN A 65 12.12 -15.75 1.10
N TYR A 66 11.22 -14.96 1.65
CA TYR A 66 10.14 -15.44 2.49
C TYR A 66 8.78 -15.15 1.86
N GLU A 67 7.89 -16.13 1.94
CA GLU A 67 6.47 -15.99 1.64
C GLU A 67 5.71 -15.71 2.94
N TYR A 68 4.82 -14.74 2.92
CA TYR A 68 4.02 -14.35 4.07
C TYR A 68 2.53 -14.54 3.79
N PHE A 69 1.80 -14.93 4.82
CA PHE A 69 0.36 -15.09 4.82
C PHE A 69 -0.19 -14.19 5.92
N TYR A 70 -0.93 -13.18 5.52
CA TYR A 70 -1.55 -12.23 6.42
C TYR A 70 -3.07 -12.38 6.36
N GLU A 71 -3.67 -12.54 7.51
CA GLU A 71 -5.10 -12.69 7.69
C GLU A 71 -5.59 -11.68 8.73
N VAL A 72 -6.66 -10.96 8.42
CA VAL A 72 -7.30 -10.06 9.37
C VAL A 72 -8.81 -10.12 9.25
N SER A 73 -9.49 -10.22 10.40
CA SER A 73 -10.93 -10.08 10.55
C SER A 73 -11.18 -8.88 11.48
N LEU A 74 -12.00 -7.93 11.04
CA LEU A 74 -12.22 -6.67 11.75
C LEU A 74 -13.58 -6.06 11.38
N ASN A 75 -14.02 -5.14 12.20
CA ASN A 75 -15.15 -4.26 11.92
C ASN A 75 -14.78 -2.80 12.22
N ARG A 76 -15.73 -1.89 12.16
CA ARG A 76 -15.48 -0.46 12.39
C ARG A 76 -14.92 -0.12 13.77
N THR A 77 -15.15 -0.97 14.77
CA THR A 77 -14.80 -0.70 16.16
C THR A 77 -13.52 -1.36 16.59
N LYS A 78 -13.23 -2.57 16.07
CA LYS A 78 -12.08 -3.35 16.54
C LYS A 78 -11.61 -4.40 15.54
N VAL A 79 -10.37 -4.83 15.75
CA VAL A 79 -9.82 -6.06 15.16
C VAL A 79 -10.29 -7.25 15.98
N ILE A 80 -10.91 -8.21 15.30
CA ILE A 80 -11.43 -9.45 15.92
C ILE A 80 -10.32 -10.51 15.92
N ASN A 81 -9.64 -10.65 14.80
CA ASN A 81 -8.58 -11.63 14.61
C ASN A 81 -7.53 -11.06 13.66
N GLU A 82 -6.25 -11.25 13.97
CA GLU A 82 -5.16 -10.87 13.07
C GLU A 82 -4.01 -11.86 13.21
N LYS A 83 -3.54 -12.39 12.07
CA LYS A 83 -2.52 -13.43 12.05
C LYS A 83 -1.52 -13.17 10.95
N LEU A 84 -0.24 -13.36 11.24
CA LEU A 84 0.85 -13.35 10.29
C LEU A 84 1.67 -14.62 10.40
N THR A 85 1.80 -15.31 9.29
CA THR A 85 2.64 -16.51 9.16
C THR A 85 3.71 -16.26 8.10
N ARG A 86 4.90 -16.77 8.32
CA ARG A 86 6.03 -16.73 7.39
C ARG A 86 6.40 -18.15 6.98
N LYS A 87 6.63 -18.34 5.70
CA LYS A 87 7.11 -19.61 5.14
C LYS A 87 8.45 -19.43 4.42
N ALA A 88 9.40 -20.27 4.79
CA ALA A 88 10.63 -20.54 4.06
C ALA A 88 10.63 -22.02 3.68
N LYS A 89 11.47 -22.83 4.34
CA LYS A 89 11.39 -24.31 4.26
C LYS A 89 10.23 -24.86 5.10
N ARG A 90 9.92 -24.18 6.21
CA ARG A 90 8.80 -24.50 7.12
C ARG A 90 7.99 -23.26 7.40
N GLU A 91 6.72 -23.48 7.67
CA GLU A 91 5.80 -22.43 8.09
C GLU A 91 6.05 -22.09 9.56
N THR A 92 6.08 -20.80 9.87
CA THR A 92 6.31 -20.27 11.21
C THR A 92 5.27 -19.21 11.49
N LEU A 93 4.49 -19.40 12.55
CA LEU A 93 3.58 -18.37 13.05
C LEU A 93 4.40 -17.24 13.68
N ILE A 94 4.27 -16.04 13.15
CA ILE A 94 4.92 -14.84 13.70
C ILE A 94 4.10 -14.31 14.86
N PHE A 95 2.84 -13.95 14.58
CA PHE A 95 1.87 -13.59 15.61
C PHE A 95 0.46 -14.05 15.23
N HIS A 96 -0.33 -14.24 16.26
CA HIS A 96 -1.77 -14.41 16.16
C HIS A 96 -2.40 -13.69 17.36
N ARG A 97 -3.24 -12.68 17.09
CA ARG A 97 -4.04 -12.03 18.12
C ARG A 97 -5.51 -12.30 17.90
N ILE A 98 -6.22 -12.41 19.01
CA ILE A 98 -7.66 -12.44 19.06
C ILE A 98 -8.06 -11.24 19.91
N GLU A 99 -8.76 -10.28 19.30
CA GLU A 99 -9.05 -8.96 19.87
C GLU A 99 -7.74 -8.29 20.38
N ASN A 100 -7.64 -7.99 21.66
CA ASN A 100 -6.47 -7.36 22.31
C ASN A 100 -5.51 -8.36 23.00
N LYS A 101 -5.61 -9.67 22.70
CA LYS A 101 -4.78 -10.71 23.33
C LYS A 101 -3.96 -11.47 22.29
N LEU A 102 -2.69 -11.68 22.59
CA LEU A 102 -1.81 -12.56 21.81
C LEU A 102 -2.04 -14.02 22.17
N SER A 103 -2.12 -14.87 21.13
CA SER A 103 -2.12 -16.32 21.28
C SER A 103 -0.80 -16.81 21.88
N SER A 104 -0.86 -17.89 22.66
CA SER A 104 0.30 -18.57 23.24
C SER A 104 1.31 -19.04 22.19
N ASN A 105 0.86 -19.31 20.97
CA ASN A 105 1.68 -19.80 19.86
C ASN A 105 2.44 -18.70 19.11
N SER A 106 2.18 -17.40 19.41
CA SER A 106 2.95 -16.28 18.83
C SER A 106 4.43 -16.35 19.26
N LEU A 107 5.33 -15.73 18.47
CA LEU A 107 6.75 -15.70 18.78
C LEU A 107 6.99 -15.21 20.22
N LYS A 108 7.91 -15.86 20.93
CA LYS A 108 8.24 -15.53 22.31
C LYS A 108 8.68 -14.08 22.46
N SER A 109 9.51 -13.58 21.56
CA SER A 109 9.98 -12.18 21.53
C SER A 109 8.84 -11.17 21.45
N ILE A 110 7.79 -11.44 20.69
CA ILE A 110 6.61 -10.57 20.61
C ILE A 110 5.81 -10.63 21.92
N LYS A 111 5.61 -11.83 22.47
CA LYS A 111 4.90 -11.99 23.76
C LYS A 111 5.60 -11.24 24.90
N GLU A 112 6.93 -11.28 24.93
CA GLU A 112 7.72 -10.57 25.93
C GLU A 112 7.58 -9.04 25.85
N LEU A 113 7.43 -8.46 24.63
CA LEU A 113 7.14 -7.04 24.46
C LEU A 113 5.82 -6.64 25.11
N PHE A 114 4.78 -7.45 24.93
CA PHE A 114 3.43 -7.14 25.43
C PHE A 114 3.20 -7.54 26.89
N ASN A 115 3.90 -8.52 27.41
CA ASN A 115 3.76 -8.93 28.82
C ASN A 115 4.21 -7.87 29.82
N ARG A 116 4.98 -6.86 29.40
CA ARG A 116 5.61 -5.94 30.34
C ARG A 116 4.97 -4.56 30.45
N ARG A 117 4.30 -3.98 29.45
CA ARG A 117 3.76 -2.60 29.54
C ARG A 117 2.81 -2.16 28.41
N PHE A 118 2.61 -2.95 27.36
CA PHE A 118 1.84 -2.47 26.20
C PHE A 118 0.52 -3.21 26.07
N SER A 119 -0.57 -2.45 25.98
CA SER A 119 -1.86 -3.01 25.53
C SER A 119 -1.93 -2.98 24.01
N ILE A 120 -2.48 -4.04 23.43
CA ILE A 120 -2.75 -4.08 22.01
C ILE A 120 -3.96 -3.20 21.76
N ARG A 121 -3.83 -2.24 20.84
CA ARG A 121 -4.92 -1.33 20.45
C ARG A 121 -5.96 -2.07 19.62
N ASP A 122 -7.22 -1.77 19.86
CA ASP A 122 -8.33 -2.41 19.15
C ASP A 122 -8.40 -1.98 17.68
N ASN A 123 -8.00 -0.76 17.35
CA ASN A 123 -8.12 -0.16 16.02
C ASN A 123 -6.82 -0.05 15.23
N ALA A 124 -5.76 -0.72 15.65
CA ALA A 124 -4.47 -0.68 14.95
C ALA A 124 -3.96 -2.09 14.63
N SER A 125 -3.25 -2.23 13.51
CA SER A 125 -2.59 -3.47 13.11
C SER A 125 -1.42 -3.82 14.02
N MET A 126 -1.21 -5.11 14.28
CA MET A 126 -0.01 -5.60 14.96
C MET A 126 1.28 -5.30 14.20
N ILE A 127 1.23 -5.25 12.86
CA ILE A 127 2.40 -4.91 12.03
C ILE A 127 2.83 -3.48 12.32
N ASP A 128 1.88 -2.54 12.32
CA ASP A 128 2.18 -1.13 12.61
C ASP A 128 2.59 -0.92 14.07
N ILE A 129 1.88 -1.53 15.03
CA ILE A 129 2.26 -1.48 16.46
C ILE A 129 3.71 -1.96 16.67
N LEU A 130 4.07 -3.11 16.08
CA LEU A 130 5.42 -3.68 16.23
C LEU A 130 6.48 -2.84 15.53
N SER A 131 6.14 -2.17 14.43
CA SER A 131 7.04 -1.21 13.78
C SER A 131 7.33 -0.01 14.69
N GLN A 132 6.31 0.57 15.34
CA GLN A 132 6.49 1.67 16.29
C GLN A 132 7.33 1.25 17.52
N LEU A 133 7.28 -0.03 17.90
CA LEU A 133 8.13 -0.60 18.93
C LEU A 133 9.53 -1.00 18.43
N GLN A 134 9.88 -0.63 17.20
CA GLN A 134 11.15 -0.91 16.54
C GLN A 134 11.49 -2.42 16.53
N PHE A 135 10.48 -3.27 16.33
CA PHE A 135 10.67 -4.71 16.23
C PHE A 135 11.24 -5.08 14.84
N SER A 136 12.56 -5.03 14.71
CA SER A 136 13.29 -5.21 13.45
C SER A 136 12.93 -6.47 12.64
N PRO A 137 12.54 -7.63 13.23
CA PRO A 137 12.16 -8.79 12.42
C PRO A 137 10.93 -8.58 11.50
N LEU A 138 10.14 -7.54 11.72
CA LEU A 138 8.97 -7.20 10.88
C LEU A 138 9.17 -5.95 10.03
N GLU A 139 10.32 -5.31 10.07
CA GLU A 139 10.61 -4.10 9.29
C GLU A 139 10.36 -4.30 7.78
N LEU A 140 10.80 -5.42 7.22
CA LEU A 140 10.56 -5.72 5.80
C LEU A 140 9.08 -5.89 5.47
N VAL A 141 8.28 -6.46 6.37
CA VAL A 141 6.84 -6.62 6.20
C VAL A 141 6.13 -5.27 6.29
N TYR A 142 6.51 -4.46 7.26
CA TYR A 142 6.01 -3.09 7.38
C TYR A 142 6.31 -2.28 6.11
N ASN A 143 7.56 -2.31 5.65
CA ASN A 143 7.99 -1.59 4.44
C ASN A 143 7.26 -2.10 3.19
N PHE A 144 6.95 -3.39 3.09
CA PHE A 144 6.14 -3.92 1.99
C PHE A 144 4.78 -3.22 1.92
N PHE A 145 4.05 -3.11 3.03
CA PHE A 145 2.75 -2.44 3.05
C PHE A 145 2.89 -0.92 2.90
N ASN A 146 3.87 -0.30 3.54
CA ASN A 146 4.10 1.14 3.45
C ASN A 146 4.43 1.61 2.02
N ASN A 147 5.08 0.75 1.23
CA ASN A 147 5.46 1.03 -0.15
C ASN A 147 4.40 0.64 -1.19
N ILE A 148 3.16 0.34 -0.79
CA ILE A 148 2.05 0.21 -1.72
C ILE A 148 1.66 1.60 -2.21
N PHE A 149 1.80 1.85 -3.51
CA PHE A 149 1.35 3.08 -4.15
C PHE A 149 0.04 2.84 -4.88
N THR A 150 -0.92 3.73 -4.69
CA THR A 150 -2.25 3.63 -5.29
C THR A 150 -2.83 5.03 -5.51
N ASN A 151 -3.59 5.20 -6.59
CA ASN A 151 -4.41 6.40 -6.85
C ASN A 151 -5.82 6.31 -6.25
N VAL A 152 -6.05 5.30 -5.44
CA VAL A 152 -7.34 5.05 -4.76
C VAL A 152 -7.09 5.02 -3.26
N LYS A 153 -7.89 5.74 -2.49
CA LYS A 153 -7.98 5.55 -1.03
C LYS A 153 -8.98 4.43 -0.71
N TYR A 154 -8.98 3.94 0.52
CA TYR A 154 -10.01 3.02 1.00
C TYR A 154 -11.43 3.61 0.90
N SER A 155 -11.58 4.94 0.96
CA SER A 155 -12.84 5.67 0.74
C SER A 155 -13.25 5.80 -0.75
N GLY A 156 -12.33 5.55 -1.68
CA GLY A 156 -12.57 5.65 -3.13
C GLY A 156 -11.46 6.38 -3.87
N LEU A 157 -11.78 6.83 -5.08
CA LEU A 157 -10.86 7.62 -5.90
C LEU A 157 -10.51 8.92 -5.16
N ASP A 158 -9.24 9.20 -5.01
CA ASP A 158 -8.77 10.45 -4.46
C ASP A 158 -7.93 11.20 -5.49
N PRO A 159 -8.47 12.26 -6.07
CA PRO A 159 -7.76 13.06 -7.06
C PRO A 159 -6.54 13.81 -6.47
N GLN A 160 -6.43 13.88 -5.13
CA GLN A 160 -5.28 14.52 -4.46
C GLN A 160 -4.16 13.54 -4.10
N LEU A 161 -4.35 12.23 -4.33
CA LEU A 161 -3.29 11.24 -4.15
C LEU A 161 -2.36 11.24 -5.36
N SER A 162 -1.64 12.32 -5.52
CA SER A 162 -0.55 12.30 -6.46
C SER A 162 0.71 11.79 -5.77
N ASN A 163 1.01 10.52 -5.98
CA ASN A 163 2.36 10.01 -5.77
C ASN A 163 3.29 10.46 -6.91
N GLU A 164 2.82 11.36 -7.76
CA GLU A 164 3.53 11.84 -8.95
C GLU A 164 4.91 12.36 -8.59
N TYR A 165 5.02 13.18 -7.54
CA TYR A 165 6.30 13.76 -7.13
C TYR A 165 7.29 12.70 -6.66
N ILE A 166 6.84 11.67 -5.94
CA ILE A 166 7.69 10.56 -5.47
C ILE A 166 8.16 9.71 -6.66
N VAL A 167 7.24 9.40 -7.57
CA VAL A 167 7.55 8.63 -8.79
C VAL A 167 8.48 9.44 -9.69
N SER A 168 8.22 10.75 -9.83
CA SER A 168 9.04 11.65 -10.64
C SER A 168 10.44 11.81 -10.07
N GLU A 169 10.59 11.94 -8.75
CA GLU A 169 11.91 11.96 -8.09
C GLU A 169 12.69 10.66 -8.37
N TYR A 170 12.02 9.51 -8.24
CA TYR A 170 12.64 8.23 -8.56
C TYR A 170 13.09 8.18 -10.02
N LEU A 171 12.22 8.53 -10.97
CA LEU A 171 12.53 8.51 -12.39
C LEU A 171 13.59 9.53 -12.78
N TYR A 172 13.60 10.71 -12.16
CA TYR A 172 14.64 11.71 -12.36
C TYR A 172 16.04 11.18 -11.99
N ASN A 173 16.13 10.43 -10.90
CA ASN A 173 17.37 9.83 -10.43
C ASN A 173 17.72 8.49 -11.15
N ASN A 174 16.83 7.96 -12.01
CA ASN A 174 17.00 6.68 -12.68
C ASN A 174 16.64 6.80 -14.18
N GLU A 175 17.56 7.32 -14.99
CA GLU A 175 17.32 7.60 -16.42
C GLU A 175 16.91 6.37 -17.22
N SER A 176 17.46 5.19 -16.92
CA SER A 176 17.08 3.93 -17.60
C SER A 176 15.61 3.59 -17.40
N GLU A 177 15.10 3.81 -16.19
CA GLU A 177 13.71 3.56 -15.82
C GLU A 177 12.79 4.62 -16.47
N LEU A 178 13.22 5.88 -16.50
CA LEU A 178 12.49 6.93 -17.22
C LEU A 178 12.31 6.58 -18.69
N LYS A 179 13.40 6.17 -19.37
CA LYS A 179 13.35 5.74 -20.78
C LYS A 179 12.50 4.48 -20.99
N PHE A 180 12.46 3.57 -20.02
CA PHE A 180 11.58 2.41 -20.08
C PHE A 180 10.11 2.85 -20.01
N VAL A 181 9.75 3.70 -19.04
CA VAL A 181 8.39 4.25 -18.88
C VAL A 181 7.96 5.02 -20.12
N GLU A 182 8.83 5.87 -20.67
CA GLU A 182 8.58 6.62 -21.90
C GLU A 182 8.25 5.70 -23.07
N ARG A 183 9.07 4.65 -23.31
CA ARG A 183 8.81 3.67 -24.36
C ARG A 183 7.49 2.92 -24.16
N ALA A 184 7.17 2.55 -22.92
CA ALA A 184 5.92 1.88 -22.60
C ALA A 184 4.70 2.78 -22.87
N LEU A 185 4.78 4.05 -22.49
CA LEU A 185 3.69 5.01 -22.73
C LEU A 185 3.50 5.33 -24.21
N LYS A 186 4.56 5.39 -25.03
CA LYS A 186 4.46 5.58 -26.48
C LYS A 186 3.64 4.50 -27.21
N VAL A 187 3.48 3.32 -26.61
CA VAL A 187 2.60 2.26 -27.14
C VAL A 187 1.12 2.67 -27.08
N PHE A 188 0.75 3.42 -26.04
CA PHE A 188 -0.65 3.88 -25.83
C PHE A 188 -0.87 5.29 -26.34
N GLU A 189 0.18 6.11 -26.32
CA GLU A 189 0.17 7.52 -26.75
C GLU A 189 1.25 7.74 -27.84
N PRO A 190 0.97 7.38 -29.09
CA PRO A 190 1.97 7.41 -30.18
C PRO A 190 2.54 8.80 -30.47
N ASN A 191 1.83 9.86 -30.09
CA ASN A 191 2.28 11.25 -30.27
C ASN A 191 3.18 11.74 -29.12
N LEU A 192 3.39 10.96 -28.07
CA LEU A 192 4.33 11.27 -26.98
C LEU A 192 5.75 11.20 -27.53
N GLU A 193 6.52 12.27 -27.39
CA GLU A 193 7.93 12.31 -27.81
C GLU A 193 8.87 12.05 -26.62
N GLU A 194 8.62 12.70 -25.50
CA GLU A 194 9.53 12.69 -24.36
C GLU A 194 8.78 12.96 -23.07
N ILE A 195 9.32 12.45 -21.95
CA ILE A 195 8.93 12.82 -20.59
C ILE A 195 10.08 13.59 -19.98
N GLN A 196 9.84 14.85 -19.63
CA GLN A 196 10.79 15.73 -18.96
C GLN A 196 10.39 15.87 -17.50
N ILE A 197 11.37 15.81 -16.59
CA ILE A 197 11.13 15.99 -15.17
C ILE A 197 11.96 17.16 -14.69
N GLU A 198 11.30 18.20 -14.16
CA GLU A 198 11.94 19.41 -13.68
C GLU A 198 11.94 19.48 -12.15
N PRO A 199 13.11 19.61 -11.51
CA PRO A 199 13.16 19.92 -10.08
C PRO A 199 12.77 21.37 -9.84
N ARG A 200 11.83 21.60 -8.91
CA ARG A 200 11.41 22.94 -8.47
C ARG A 200 11.49 23.04 -6.96
N ASP A 201 12.01 24.17 -6.46
CA ASP A 201 11.97 24.47 -5.03
C ASP A 201 10.62 25.14 -4.67
N ILE A 202 9.88 24.51 -3.77
CA ILE A 202 8.65 25.07 -3.20
C ILE A 202 8.78 25.07 -1.68
N ASN A 203 8.93 26.25 -1.10
CA ASN A 203 9.06 26.46 0.35
C ASN A 203 10.21 25.67 0.99
N GLY A 204 11.37 25.61 0.31
CA GLY A 204 12.58 24.91 0.78
C GLY A 204 12.51 23.37 0.62
N ARG A 205 11.55 22.87 -0.18
CA ARG A 205 11.48 21.46 -0.58
C ARG A 205 11.59 21.37 -2.08
N THR A 206 12.53 20.55 -2.57
CA THR A 206 12.60 20.22 -3.99
C THR A 206 11.47 19.24 -4.32
N ILE A 207 10.61 19.60 -5.27
CA ILE A 207 9.63 18.72 -5.90
C ILE A 207 10.04 18.45 -7.34
N TYR A 208 9.69 17.27 -7.85
CA TYR A 208 10.02 16.84 -9.21
C TYR A 208 8.73 16.79 -10.02
N GLU A 209 8.58 17.73 -10.94
CA GLU A 209 7.35 17.91 -11.72
C GLU A 209 7.49 17.27 -13.11
N PRO A 210 6.65 16.30 -13.49
CA PRO A 210 6.72 15.67 -14.81
C PRO A 210 5.94 16.46 -15.84
N PHE A 211 6.55 16.62 -17.02
CA PHE A 211 5.99 17.21 -18.22
C PHE A 211 6.05 16.21 -19.37
N PHE A 212 5.00 16.17 -20.17
CA PHE A 212 4.87 15.29 -21.30
C PHE A 212 4.92 16.10 -22.59
N LEU A 213 5.92 15.85 -23.42
CA LEU A 213 6.08 16.49 -24.70
C LEU A 213 5.42 15.66 -25.79
N PHE A 214 4.43 16.24 -26.46
CA PHE A 214 3.71 15.63 -27.57
C PHE A 214 4.00 16.35 -28.88
N ARG A 215 3.94 15.62 -30.01
CA ARG A 215 3.90 16.20 -31.33
C ARG A 215 2.50 16.06 -31.93
N ILE A 216 1.79 17.18 -32.04
CA ILE A 216 0.42 17.23 -32.53
C ILE A 216 0.41 18.10 -33.79
N ASN A 217 0.01 17.54 -34.94
CA ASN A 217 0.02 18.20 -36.25
C ASN A 217 1.38 18.80 -36.61
N GLY A 218 2.49 18.14 -36.23
CA GLY A 218 3.85 18.61 -36.47
C GLY A 218 4.39 19.61 -35.46
N GLU A 219 3.57 20.14 -34.56
CA GLU A 219 3.96 21.10 -33.53
C GLU A 219 4.20 20.46 -32.17
N PRO A 220 5.23 20.85 -31.42
CA PRO A 220 5.43 20.40 -30.06
C PRO A 220 4.40 21.02 -29.12
N LYS A 221 3.82 20.20 -28.24
CA LYS A 221 2.89 20.59 -27.16
C LYS A 221 3.39 20.00 -25.85
N ILE A 222 3.49 20.81 -24.81
CA ILE A 222 3.88 20.37 -23.46
C ILE A 222 2.64 20.34 -22.58
N LEU A 223 2.39 19.21 -21.95
CA LEU A 223 1.31 19.02 -21.01
C LEU A 223 1.89 18.67 -19.63
N ALA A 224 1.44 19.35 -18.59
CA ALA A 224 1.70 18.96 -17.23
C ALA A 224 0.86 17.72 -16.86
N PHE A 225 1.32 16.93 -15.89
CA PHE A 225 0.68 15.66 -15.52
C PHE A 225 -0.82 15.80 -15.20
N TYR A 226 -1.21 16.84 -14.48
CA TYR A 226 -2.61 17.09 -14.10
C TYR A 226 -3.55 17.38 -15.30
N LEU A 227 -3.00 17.65 -16.48
CA LEU A 227 -3.75 17.84 -17.72
C LEU A 227 -3.90 16.55 -18.53
N MET A 228 -3.27 15.44 -18.08
CA MET A 228 -3.30 14.14 -18.74
C MET A 228 -4.52 13.28 -18.37
N SER A 229 -5.35 13.71 -17.43
CA SER A 229 -6.53 12.97 -16.94
C SER A 229 -7.79 13.22 -17.74
#